data_bef466697b9ff4114efffa7dd314fdff
#
_entry.id   bef466697b9ff4114efffa7dd314fdff
#
_cell.length_a   1.000
_cell.length_b   1.000
_cell.length_c   1.000
_cell.angle_alpha   90.00
_cell.angle_beta   90.00
_cell.angle_gamma   90.00
#
_symmetry.space_group_name_H-M   'P 1'
#
loop_
_entity.id
_entity.type
_entity.pdbx_description
1 polymer ?
#
loop_
_entity_poly.entity_id
_entity_poly.type
_entity_poly.pdbx_seq_one_letter_code
_entity_poly.pdbx_strand_id
1 'polypeptide(L)'
;MPLGVPHVLLIVALAAAAGSAQDQGPTARTFTITAHRYTFDPPRIEVNQDDLVRVTLNADDIAHSLTIDAYRIAKRANPGQPVSFEFRADQAGTFPYYCNLQLEDGCRRMRGAFVVRPRKSQRPCC
;
A
#
# COMPACT_ATOMS: atom_id res chain seq x y z
N MET A 1 49.94 -27.90 -48.42
CA MET A 1 49.96 -27.51 -47.05
C MET A 1 48.55 -27.30 -46.56
N PRO A 2 48.06 -28.22 -45.85
CA PRO A 2 46.74 -28.01 -45.32
C PRO A 2 46.82 -27.08 -44.15
N LEU A 3 46.20 -26.02 -44.26
CA LEU A 3 46.03 -25.13 -43.14
C LEU A 3 44.71 -25.44 -42.48
N GLY A 4 44.84 -26.09 -41.40
CA GLY A 4 43.66 -26.31 -40.56
C GLY A 4 43.16 -25.01 -39.98
N VAL A 5 42.04 -24.63 -40.42
CA VAL A 5 41.40 -23.48 -39.84
C VAL A 5 40.72 -23.94 -38.56
N PRO A 6 41.07 -23.41 -37.42
CA PRO A 6 40.34 -23.76 -36.25
C PRO A 6 38.96 -23.16 -36.30
N HIS A 7 38.00 -24.01 -36.37
CA HIS A 7 36.66 -23.57 -36.22
C HIS A 7 36.43 -23.25 -34.75
N VAL A 8 36.44 -21.99 -34.49
CA VAL A 8 36.05 -21.55 -33.16
C VAL A 8 34.53 -21.64 -33.11
N LEU A 9 34.07 -22.66 -32.45
CA LEU A 9 32.67 -22.75 -32.20
C LEU A 9 32.34 -21.73 -31.12
N LEU A 10 31.75 -20.66 -31.52
CA LEU A 10 31.25 -19.68 -30.60
C LEU A 10 29.96 -20.24 -30.01
N ILE A 11 30.07 -20.83 -28.87
CA ILE A 11 28.88 -21.24 -28.12
C ILE A 11 28.32 -19.99 -27.45
N VAL A 12 27.36 -19.42 -28.09
CA VAL A 12 26.57 -18.39 -27.41
C VAL A 12 25.68 -19.10 -26.44
N ALA A 13 26.12 -19.11 -25.21
CA ALA A 13 25.25 -19.54 -24.13
C ALA A 13 24.19 -18.48 -23.96
N LEU A 14 23.02 -18.74 -24.48
CA LEU A 14 21.88 -17.90 -24.22
C LEU A 14 21.46 -18.19 -22.78
N ALA A 15 21.90 -17.38 -21.86
CA ALA A 15 21.37 -17.44 -20.52
C ALA A 15 19.94 -16.91 -20.58
N ALA A 16 19.02 -17.80 -20.66
CA ALA A 16 17.64 -17.44 -20.47
C ALA A 16 17.50 -16.99 -19.01
N ALA A 17 17.42 -15.71 -18.82
CA ALA A 17 16.98 -15.21 -17.55
C ALA A 17 15.54 -15.64 -17.37
N ALA A 18 15.35 -16.72 -16.70
CA ALA A 18 14.03 -17.11 -16.30
C ALA A 18 13.55 -16.06 -15.31
N GLY A 19 12.78 -15.13 -15.81
CA GLY A 19 12.00 -14.34 -14.90
C GLY A 19 11.04 -15.24 -14.20
N SER A 20 11.44 -15.76 -13.07
CA SER A 20 10.52 -16.50 -12.26
C SER A 20 9.51 -15.50 -11.74
N ALA A 21 8.27 -15.77 -12.05
CA ALA A 21 7.20 -15.10 -11.37
C ALA A 21 7.31 -15.47 -9.90
N GLN A 22 7.92 -14.61 -9.16
CA GLN A 22 8.05 -14.82 -7.75
C GLN A 22 6.69 -14.74 -7.14
N ASP A 23 6.39 -15.68 -6.33
CA ASP A 23 5.29 -15.53 -5.44
C ASP A 23 5.48 -14.23 -4.68
N GLN A 24 4.52 -13.36 -4.82
CA GLN A 24 4.63 -12.06 -4.24
C GLN A 24 4.34 -12.15 -2.76
N GLY A 25 5.37 -12.27 -1.98
CA GLY A 25 5.25 -12.11 -0.55
C GLY A 25 4.76 -10.70 -0.19
N PRO A 26 4.66 -10.38 1.10
CA PRO A 26 4.24 -9.06 1.55
C PRO A 26 5.06 -7.96 0.89
N THR A 27 4.39 -6.92 0.45
CA THR A 27 5.00 -5.82 -0.27
C THR A 27 4.76 -4.51 0.49
N ALA A 28 5.68 -3.59 0.37
CA ALA A 28 5.45 -2.25 0.90
C ALA A 28 4.57 -1.47 -0.07
N ARG A 29 3.53 -0.83 0.46
CA ARG A 29 2.59 0.00 -0.28
C ARG A 29 2.58 1.39 0.33
N THR A 30 2.77 2.39 -0.51
CA THR A 30 2.82 3.77 -0.05
C THR A 30 1.66 4.57 -0.63
N PHE A 31 0.99 5.31 0.22
CA PHE A 31 -0.14 6.13 -0.15
C PHE A 31 0.01 7.53 0.43
N THR A 32 -0.48 8.51 -0.30
CA THR A 32 -0.68 9.86 0.22
C THR A 32 -2.17 10.12 0.24
N ILE A 33 -2.70 10.44 1.40
CA ILE A 33 -4.11 10.80 1.55
C ILE A 33 -4.18 12.26 1.90
N THR A 34 -4.92 13.02 1.11
CA THR A 34 -5.15 14.43 1.37
C THR A 34 -6.54 14.60 1.97
N ALA A 35 -6.59 15.23 3.13
CA ALA A 35 -7.82 15.54 3.81
C ALA A 35 -8.15 17.02 3.62
N HIS A 36 -9.35 17.29 3.18
CA HIS A 36 -9.87 18.65 3.06
C HIS A 36 -11.36 18.60 3.36
N ARG A 37 -11.96 19.75 3.66
CA ARG A 37 -13.37 19.81 4.07
C ARG A 37 -14.28 19.26 2.98
N TYR A 38 -14.96 18.24 3.19
CA TYR A 38 -14.94 17.24 4.27
C TYR A 38 -14.79 15.88 3.65
N THR A 39 -13.69 15.67 2.99
CA THR A 39 -13.40 14.44 2.22
C THR A 39 -11.98 14.00 2.41
N PHE A 40 -11.75 12.73 2.14
CA PHE A 40 -10.40 12.18 1.96
C PHE A 40 -10.19 11.88 0.48
N ASP A 41 -9.00 12.19 0.00
CA ASP A 41 -8.63 11.89 -1.38
C ASP A 41 -7.28 11.15 -1.40
N PRO A 42 -7.24 9.90 -1.83
CA PRO A 42 -8.36 9.10 -2.32
C PRO A 42 -9.29 8.63 -1.20
N PRO A 43 -10.56 8.39 -1.51
CA PRO A 43 -11.51 7.93 -0.51
C PRO A 43 -11.43 6.43 -0.24
N ARG A 44 -10.60 5.72 -0.99
CA ARG A 44 -10.46 4.28 -0.87
C ARG A 44 -9.04 3.88 -1.19
N ILE A 45 -8.45 3.08 -0.34
CA ILE A 45 -7.16 2.45 -0.62
C ILE A 45 -7.28 0.95 -0.44
N GLU A 46 -6.57 0.20 -1.26
CA GLU A 46 -6.60 -1.26 -1.24
C GLU A 46 -5.20 -1.83 -1.17
N VAL A 47 -5.03 -2.80 -0.34
CA VAL A 47 -3.76 -3.52 -0.19
C VAL A 47 -4.03 -5.01 -0.05
N ASN A 48 -3.00 -5.79 -0.07
CA ASN A 48 -3.09 -7.22 0.21
C ASN A 48 -2.76 -7.48 1.68
N GLN A 49 -3.35 -8.52 2.23
CA GLN A 49 -3.07 -8.90 3.60
C GLN A 49 -1.57 -9.12 3.80
N ASP A 50 -1.09 -8.65 4.90
CA ASP A 50 0.31 -8.67 5.34
C ASP A 50 1.22 -7.64 4.65
N ASP A 51 0.70 -6.84 3.75
CA ASP A 51 1.47 -5.72 3.18
C ASP A 51 1.87 -4.73 4.28
N LEU A 52 3.03 -4.13 4.12
CA LEU A 52 3.44 -3.01 4.95
C LEU A 52 2.88 -1.74 4.31
N VAL A 53 2.04 -1.04 5.04
CA VAL A 53 1.34 0.13 4.53
C VAL A 53 2.00 1.38 5.10
N ARG A 54 2.42 2.27 4.22
CA ARG A 54 2.96 3.58 4.58
C ARG A 54 2.00 4.63 4.10
N VAL A 55 1.57 5.47 5.00
CA VAL A 55 0.62 6.53 4.68
C VAL A 55 1.19 7.87 5.08
N THR A 56 1.07 8.83 4.19
CA THR A 56 1.29 10.24 4.50
C THR A 56 -0.07 10.92 4.45
N LEU A 57 -0.47 11.50 5.56
CA LEU A 57 -1.70 12.26 5.65
C LEU A 57 -1.38 13.74 5.55
N ASN A 58 -1.95 14.40 4.55
CA ASN A 58 -1.85 15.84 4.37
C ASN A 58 -3.18 16.47 4.74
N ALA A 59 -3.13 17.58 5.46
CA ALA A 59 -4.31 18.43 5.68
C ALA A 59 -4.17 19.67 4.81
N ASP A 60 -5.22 19.95 4.01
CA ASP A 60 -5.12 20.96 2.98
C ASP A 60 -5.66 22.33 3.43
N ASP A 61 -6.58 22.33 4.35
CA ASP A 61 -7.29 23.53 4.77
C ASP A 61 -7.29 23.75 6.28
N ILE A 62 -7.72 22.77 7.03
CA ILE A 62 -7.72 22.79 8.50
C ILE A 62 -7.12 21.49 9.01
N ALA A 63 -6.96 21.38 10.31
CA ALA A 63 -6.52 20.11 10.89
C ALA A 63 -7.53 19.01 10.63
N HIS A 64 -7.04 17.86 10.25
CA HIS A 64 -7.85 16.66 10.05
C HIS A 64 -7.15 15.48 10.69
N SER A 65 -7.90 14.43 11.00
CA SER A 65 -7.30 13.19 11.46
C SER A 65 -7.71 12.03 10.57
N LEU A 66 -6.93 10.98 10.63
CA LEU A 66 -7.27 9.72 10.01
C LEU A 66 -7.21 8.65 11.09
N THR A 67 -8.34 8.03 11.33
CA THR A 67 -8.51 7.01 12.36
C THR A 67 -8.97 5.72 11.71
N ILE A 68 -8.28 4.63 11.99
CA ILE A 68 -8.67 3.29 11.58
C ILE A 68 -8.74 2.44 12.84
N ASP A 69 -9.92 2.25 13.37
CA ASP A 69 -10.10 1.59 14.67
C ASP A 69 -9.56 0.18 14.70
N ALA A 70 -9.79 -0.58 13.64
CA ALA A 70 -9.34 -1.96 13.57
C ALA A 70 -7.83 -2.12 13.72
N TYR A 71 -7.08 -1.09 13.37
CA TYR A 71 -5.62 -1.10 13.46
C TYR A 71 -5.10 -0.18 14.58
N ARG A 72 -6.00 0.37 15.38
CA ARG A 72 -5.66 1.26 16.49
C ARG A 72 -4.80 2.44 16.03
N ILE A 73 -5.15 3.00 14.89
CA ILE A 73 -4.45 4.12 14.30
C ILE A 73 -5.31 5.38 14.50
N ALA A 74 -4.71 6.43 14.99
CA ALA A 74 -5.30 7.76 15.06
C ALA A 74 -4.19 8.77 14.84
N LYS A 75 -4.18 9.43 13.70
CA LYS A 75 -3.15 10.40 13.32
C LYS A 75 -3.78 11.72 12.96
N ARG A 76 -3.16 12.79 13.38
CA ARG A 76 -3.62 14.15 13.09
C ARG A 76 -2.58 14.86 12.24
N ALA A 77 -3.03 15.53 11.20
CA ALA A 77 -2.22 16.42 10.38
C ALA A 77 -2.77 17.84 10.46
N ASN A 78 -1.88 18.81 10.45
CA ASN A 78 -2.24 20.21 10.34
C ASN A 78 -1.83 20.73 8.96
N PRO A 79 -2.43 21.81 8.47
CA PRO A 79 -2.01 22.42 7.21
C PRO A 79 -0.49 22.72 7.23
N GLY A 80 0.21 22.25 6.20
CA GLY A 80 1.66 22.40 6.12
C GLY A 80 2.47 21.47 7.01
N GLN A 81 1.82 20.61 7.78
CA GLN A 81 2.48 19.67 8.68
C GLN A 81 1.92 18.27 8.48
N PRO A 82 2.29 17.59 7.38
CA PRO A 82 1.82 16.23 7.13
C PRO A 82 2.39 15.26 8.16
N VAL A 83 1.68 14.18 8.37
CA VAL A 83 2.12 13.11 9.26
C VAL A 83 2.25 11.82 8.46
N SER A 84 3.32 11.09 8.69
CA SER A 84 3.55 9.79 8.05
C SER A 84 3.58 8.71 9.10
N PHE A 85 3.04 7.55 8.76
CA PHE A 85 3.01 6.40 9.64
C PHE A 85 3.01 5.10 8.84
N GLU A 86 3.38 4.03 9.51
CA GLU A 86 3.43 2.71 8.90
C GLU A 86 2.71 1.71 9.78
N PHE A 87 2.11 0.73 9.15
CA PHE A 87 1.52 -0.40 9.86
C PHE A 87 1.41 -1.60 8.91
N ARG A 88 1.26 -2.78 9.50
CA ARG A 88 1.07 -3.99 8.71
C ARG A 88 -0.41 -4.29 8.58
N ALA A 89 -0.85 -4.56 7.37
CA ALA A 89 -2.24 -4.87 7.08
C ALA A 89 -2.51 -6.36 7.35
N ASP A 90 -2.48 -6.75 8.60
CA ASP A 90 -2.56 -8.16 9.00
C ASP A 90 -3.99 -8.72 9.08
N GLN A 91 -4.99 -7.85 9.02
CA GLN A 91 -6.39 -8.26 9.07
C GLN A 91 -7.06 -8.01 7.74
N ALA A 92 -7.59 -9.06 7.12
CA ALA A 92 -8.34 -8.92 5.89
C ALA A 92 -9.74 -8.35 6.17
N GLY A 93 -10.26 -7.57 5.28
CA GLY A 93 -11.59 -6.99 5.37
C GLY A 93 -11.63 -5.57 4.83
N THR A 94 -12.76 -4.93 5.02
CA THR A 94 -12.97 -3.53 4.67
C THR A 94 -13.18 -2.75 5.96
N PHE A 95 -12.34 -1.75 6.17
CA PHE A 95 -12.36 -0.98 7.40
C PHE A 95 -12.56 0.50 7.06
N PRO A 96 -13.46 1.20 7.77
CA PRO A 96 -13.60 2.63 7.53
C PRO A 96 -12.40 3.37 8.11
N TYR A 97 -12.01 4.46 7.47
CA TYR A 97 -11.20 5.47 8.13
C TYR A 97 -12.00 6.77 8.19
N TYR A 98 -11.77 7.53 9.21
CA TYR A 98 -12.59 8.70 9.47
C TYR A 98 -11.81 9.75 10.26
N CYS A 99 -12.37 10.97 10.29
CA CYS A 99 -11.83 12.04 11.11
C CYS A 99 -12.49 12.00 12.48
N ASN A 100 -11.69 11.96 13.53
CA ASN A 100 -12.18 11.92 14.91
C ASN A 100 -12.09 13.25 15.65
N LEU A 101 -11.68 14.31 14.97
CA LEU A 101 -11.62 15.63 15.57
C LEU A 101 -13.02 16.22 15.69
N GLN A 102 -13.20 17.11 16.62
CA GLN A 102 -14.49 17.76 16.86
C GLN A 102 -14.44 19.25 16.58
N LEU A 103 -13.52 19.66 15.72
CA LEU A 103 -13.36 21.10 15.39
C LEU A 103 -14.51 21.62 14.55
N GLU A 104 -15.04 20.78 13.68
CA GLU A 104 -16.18 21.12 12.84
C GLU A 104 -17.08 19.91 12.66
N ASP A 105 -18.37 20.12 12.46
CA ASP A 105 -19.33 19.03 12.29
C ASP A 105 -19.00 18.16 11.07
N GLY A 106 -18.47 18.75 10.03
CA GLY A 106 -18.13 18.04 8.80
C GLY A 106 -17.07 16.96 9.01
N CYS A 107 -16.17 17.14 9.99
CA CYS A 107 -15.16 16.14 10.30
C CYS A 107 -15.81 14.78 10.62
N ARG A 108 -16.92 14.78 11.31
CA ARG A 108 -17.61 13.54 11.68
C ARG A 108 -18.17 12.79 10.48
N ARG A 109 -18.34 13.47 9.37
CA ARG A 109 -18.90 12.89 8.14
C ARG A 109 -17.84 12.43 7.17
N MET A 110 -16.58 12.74 7.44
CA MET A 110 -15.48 12.31 6.57
C MET A 110 -15.25 10.83 6.73
N ARG A 111 -15.35 10.11 5.63
CA ARG A 111 -15.19 8.66 5.61
C ARG A 111 -14.40 8.24 4.40
N GLY A 112 -13.60 7.22 4.57
CA GLY A 112 -12.96 6.50 3.49
C GLY A 112 -12.96 5.01 3.81
N ALA A 113 -12.50 4.20 2.87
CA ALA A 113 -12.45 2.76 3.03
C ALA A 113 -11.03 2.23 2.85
N PHE A 114 -10.56 1.51 3.83
CA PHE A 114 -9.32 0.77 3.77
C PHE A 114 -9.65 -0.70 3.52
N VAL A 115 -9.25 -1.21 2.37
CA VAL A 115 -9.58 -2.58 1.95
C VAL A 115 -8.33 -3.43 1.98
N VAL A 116 -8.39 -4.51 2.72
CA VAL A 116 -7.31 -5.50 2.80
C VAL A 116 -7.83 -6.78 2.19
N ARG A 117 -7.28 -7.14 1.04
CA ARG A 117 -7.67 -8.38 0.36
C ARG A 117 -7.02 -9.55 1.08
N PRO A 118 -7.77 -10.62 1.35
CA PRO A 118 -7.20 -11.77 2.03
C PRO A 118 -6.06 -12.36 1.21
N ARG A 119 -5.05 -12.88 1.91
CA ARG A 119 -3.98 -13.59 1.23
C ARG A 119 -4.57 -14.76 0.47
N LYS A 120 -3.96 -15.07 -0.65
CA LYS A 120 -4.39 -16.22 -1.41
C LYS A 120 -4.20 -17.44 -0.55
N SER A 121 -5.34 -18.03 -0.18
CA SER A 121 -5.31 -19.00 0.76
C SER A 121 -4.63 -20.18 0.30
N GLN A 122 -4.03 -20.71 1.18
CA GLN A 122 -3.86 -21.95 1.29
C GLN A 122 -5.07 -22.60 1.36
N ARG A 123 -5.58 -23.20 0.50
CA ARG A 123 -6.64 -23.95 0.42
C ARG A 123 -6.88 -24.75 1.45
N PRO A 124 -7.80 -24.58 2.13
CA PRO A 124 -8.23 -25.54 3.02
C PRO A 124 -8.51 -26.75 2.25
N CYS A 125 -8.09 -27.77 2.71
CA CYS A 125 -8.44 -28.93 2.27
C CYS A 125 -9.77 -29.20 2.45
N CYS A 126 -10.31 -29.42 1.61
CA CYS A 126 -11.51 -29.97 1.63
C CYS A 126 -12.17 -30.44 2.55
#